data_47b9e57b837086092d1de3821f96912e
#
_entry.id   47b9e57b837086092d1de3821f96912e
#
_cell.length_a   1.000
_cell.length_b   1.000
_cell.length_c   1.000
_cell.angle_alpha   90.00
_cell.angle_beta   90.00
_cell.angle_gamma   90.00
#
_symmetry.space_group_name_H-M   'P 1'
#
loop_
_entity.id
_entity.type
_entity.pdbx_description
1 polymer ?
#
loop_
_entity_poly.entity_id
_entity_poly.type
_entity_poly.pdbx_seq_one_letter_code
_entity_poly.pdbx_strand_id
1 'polypeptide(L)'
;MTVAASFDVDLVKEYVGGITQEFLDKGSNVLLGPGMNLARVPVNGRNFEYGTGEDPHLGKLPVISSVAHSNIRSRGYQGLC
;
A
#
# COMPACT_ATOMS: atom_id res chain seq x y z
N MET A 1 2.24 -2.58 -7.70
CA MET A 1 1.26 -2.96 -8.76
C MET A 1 0.99 -4.46 -8.82
N THR A 2 1.98 -5.34 -8.83
CA THR A 2 1.82 -6.80 -9.02
C THR A 2 0.82 -7.43 -8.05
N VAL A 3 0.90 -7.12 -6.76
CA VAL A 3 -0.03 -7.67 -5.75
C VAL A 3 -1.46 -7.14 -5.96
N ALA A 4 -1.60 -5.87 -6.32
CA ALA A 4 -2.91 -5.30 -6.64
C ALA A 4 -3.53 -5.94 -7.89
N ALA A 5 -2.71 -6.31 -8.87
CA ALA A 5 -3.14 -6.99 -10.09
C ALA A 5 -3.65 -8.43 -9.86
N SER A 6 -3.48 -8.98 -8.68
CA SER A 6 -4.09 -10.27 -8.30
C SER A 6 -5.60 -10.17 -8.10
N PHE A 7 -6.12 -8.97 -7.86
CA PHE A 7 -7.52 -8.71 -7.47
C PHE A 7 -7.95 -9.44 -6.19
N ASP A 8 -7.00 -9.92 -5.40
CA ASP A 8 -7.22 -10.62 -4.14
C ASP A 8 -7.00 -9.67 -2.96
N VAL A 9 -8.09 -9.30 -2.32
CA VAL A 9 -8.09 -8.33 -1.20
C VAL A 9 -7.34 -8.87 0.01
N ASP A 10 -7.48 -10.16 0.29
CA ASP A 10 -6.86 -10.77 1.45
C ASP A 10 -5.35 -10.92 1.26
N LEU A 11 -4.92 -11.24 0.05
CA LEU A 11 -3.51 -11.22 -0.30
C LEU A 11 -2.89 -9.81 -0.16
N VAL A 12 -3.61 -8.78 -0.59
CA VAL A 12 -3.15 -7.38 -0.42
C VAL A 12 -3.00 -7.02 1.05
N LYS A 13 -3.94 -7.43 1.90
CA LYS A 13 -3.87 -7.17 3.35
C LYS A 13 -2.68 -7.89 3.99
N GLU A 14 -2.47 -9.15 3.66
CA GLU A 14 -1.37 -9.94 4.18
C GLU A 14 -0.03 -9.35 3.77
N TYR A 15 0.12 -8.96 2.51
CA TYR A 15 1.31 -8.32 1.97
C TYR A 15 1.62 -7.00 2.68
N VAL A 16 0.65 -6.11 2.81
CA VAL A 16 0.81 -4.83 3.52
C VAL A 16 1.16 -5.07 4.99
N GLY A 17 0.51 -6.04 5.62
CA GLY A 17 0.79 -6.43 7.00
C GLY A 17 2.22 -6.91 7.20
N GLY A 18 2.71 -7.74 6.30
CA GLY A 18 4.09 -8.23 6.32
C GLY A 18 5.10 -7.11 6.19
N ILE A 19 4.93 -6.21 5.21
CA ILE A 19 5.79 -5.04 5.04
C ILE A 19 5.80 -4.17 6.29
N THR A 20 4.62 -3.88 6.84
CA THR A 20 4.51 -3.06 8.05
C THR A 20 5.27 -3.68 9.21
N GLN A 21 5.16 -4.99 9.39
CA GLN A 21 5.88 -5.69 10.44
C GLN A 21 7.40 -5.63 10.22
N GLU A 22 7.87 -5.83 9.01
CA GLU A 22 9.29 -5.73 8.68
C GLU A 22 9.85 -4.33 8.98
N PHE A 23 9.11 -3.27 8.66
CA PHE A 23 9.51 -1.90 8.98
C PHE A 23 9.65 -1.70 10.50
N LEU A 24 8.67 -2.19 11.27
CA LEU A 24 8.72 -2.12 12.74
C LEU A 24 9.92 -2.88 13.31
N ASP A 25 10.18 -4.08 12.82
CA ASP A 25 11.28 -4.93 13.27
C ASP A 25 12.66 -4.31 12.94
N LYS A 26 12.72 -3.51 11.88
CA LYS A 26 13.91 -2.72 11.49
C LYS A 26 14.04 -1.38 12.23
N GLY A 27 13.10 -1.06 13.11
CA GLY A 27 13.11 0.18 13.88
C GLY A 27 12.57 1.40 13.13
N SER A 28 11.94 1.22 11.97
CA SER A 28 11.27 2.30 11.25
C SER A 28 9.86 2.47 11.74
N ASN A 29 9.49 3.68 12.11
CA ASN A 29 8.16 4.03 12.63
C ASN A 29 7.31 4.87 11.64
N VAL A 30 7.84 5.13 10.46
CA VAL A 30 7.13 5.85 9.39
C VAL A 30 7.35 5.13 8.06
N LEU A 31 6.27 4.84 7.36
CA LEU A 31 6.28 4.31 6.00
C LEU A 31 5.66 5.34 5.04
N LEU A 32 6.41 5.74 4.01
CA LEU A 32 5.89 6.56 2.91
C LEU A 32 5.23 5.64 1.86
N GLY A 33 3.95 5.42 2.03
CA GLY A 33 3.15 4.54 1.17
C GLY A 33 1.79 4.22 1.79
N PRO A 34 0.94 3.50 1.07
CA PRO A 34 1.09 3.05 -0.31
C PRO A 34 0.89 4.18 -1.35
N GLY A 35 1.46 4.01 -2.55
CA GLY A 35 1.18 4.87 -3.68
C GLY A 35 -0.21 4.58 -4.26
N MET A 36 -1.09 5.59 -4.27
CA MET A 36 -2.51 5.45 -4.63
C MET A 36 -2.90 6.23 -5.88
N ASN A 37 -1.96 6.97 -6.43
CA ASN A 37 -2.22 7.82 -7.58
C ASN A 37 -2.54 6.99 -8.82
N LEU A 38 -3.40 7.54 -9.69
CA LEU A 38 -3.66 6.98 -11.01
C LEU A 38 -2.44 7.12 -11.91
N ALA A 39 -2.21 6.12 -12.76
CA ALA A 39 -1.24 6.18 -13.84
C ALA A 39 -1.77 7.09 -14.96
N ARG A 40 -1.54 8.39 -14.86
CA ARG A 40 -2.08 9.39 -15.78
C ARG A 40 -1.20 9.62 -17.01
N VAL A 41 0.09 9.40 -16.88
CA VAL A 41 1.08 9.64 -17.94
C VAL A 41 1.79 8.32 -18.22
N PRO A 42 1.53 7.69 -19.39
CA PRO A 42 2.06 6.34 -19.69
C PRO A 42 3.59 6.27 -19.72
N VAL A 43 4.25 7.34 -20.11
CA VAL A 43 5.72 7.41 -20.20
C VAL A 43 6.41 7.74 -18.86
N ASN A 44 5.66 7.85 -17.76
CA ASN A 44 6.23 8.05 -16.44
C ASN A 44 6.94 6.77 -15.97
N GLY A 45 8.22 6.87 -15.69
CA GLY A 45 9.05 5.73 -15.28
C GLY A 45 8.72 5.12 -13.92
N ARG A 46 7.85 5.75 -13.13
CA ARG A 46 7.47 5.31 -11.78
C ARG A 46 6.03 4.82 -11.64
N ASN A 47 5.33 4.59 -12.73
CA ASN A 47 3.94 4.08 -12.70
C ASN A 47 3.83 2.73 -11.98
N PHE A 48 4.87 1.91 -12.02
CA PHE A 48 4.87 0.58 -11.40
C PHE A 48 4.81 0.59 -9.86
N GLU A 49 5.18 1.67 -9.21
CA GLU A 49 5.17 1.75 -7.73
C GLU A 49 3.75 1.96 -7.16
N TYR A 50 2.81 2.35 -7.99
CA TYR A 50 1.44 2.61 -7.55
C TYR A 50 0.54 1.39 -7.73
N GLY A 51 -0.34 1.16 -6.79
CA GLY A 51 -1.25 0.01 -6.80
C GLY A 51 -2.48 0.16 -7.68
N THR A 52 -2.76 1.38 -8.12
CA THR A 52 -4.03 1.74 -8.75
C THR A 52 -4.08 1.44 -10.25
N GLY A 53 -2.95 1.56 -10.97
CA GLY A 53 -2.97 1.57 -12.42
C GLY A 53 -3.84 2.72 -12.92
N GLU A 54 -4.79 2.43 -13.84
CA GLU A 54 -5.76 3.41 -14.32
C GLU A 54 -7.13 3.32 -13.61
N ASP A 55 -7.30 2.34 -12.70
CA ASP A 55 -8.55 2.04 -12.03
C ASP A 55 -8.58 2.58 -10.60
N PRO A 56 -9.35 3.64 -10.33
CA PRO A 56 -9.46 4.19 -8.98
C PRO A 56 -10.15 3.24 -8.00
N HIS A 57 -10.98 2.32 -8.50
CA HIS A 57 -11.62 1.31 -7.66
C HIS A 57 -10.59 0.31 -7.11
N LEU A 58 -9.70 -0.15 -7.96
CA LEU A 58 -8.58 -1.01 -7.56
C LEU A 58 -7.69 -0.33 -6.52
N GLY A 59 -7.46 0.98 -6.66
CA GLY A 59 -6.65 1.77 -5.74
C GLY A 59 -7.22 1.89 -4.32
N LYS A 60 -8.51 1.65 -4.14
CA LYS A 60 -9.11 1.64 -2.79
C LYS A 60 -8.62 0.48 -1.94
N LEU A 61 -8.34 -0.66 -2.53
CA LEU A 61 -8.01 -1.89 -1.80
C LEU A 61 -6.72 -1.78 -0.98
N PRO A 62 -5.59 -1.34 -1.55
CA PRO A 62 -4.37 -1.13 -0.79
C PRO A 62 -4.52 -0.08 0.31
N VAL A 63 -5.27 0.99 0.03
CA VAL A 63 -5.50 2.08 0.99
C VAL A 63 -6.27 1.59 2.21
N ILE A 64 -7.41 0.98 2.00
CA ILE A 64 -8.26 0.47 3.08
C ILE A 64 -7.49 -0.56 3.91
N SER A 65 -6.73 -1.42 3.25
CA SER A 65 -5.91 -2.43 3.92
C SER A 65 -4.79 -1.81 4.76
N SER A 66 -4.12 -0.78 4.24
CA SER A 66 -3.04 -0.08 4.94
C SER A 66 -3.54 0.66 6.17
N VAL A 67 -4.63 1.41 6.02
CA VAL A 67 -5.23 2.17 7.13
C VAL A 67 -5.76 1.23 8.20
N ALA A 68 -6.45 0.16 7.82
CA ALA A 68 -6.95 -0.83 8.76
C ALA A 68 -5.81 -1.49 9.53
N HIS A 69 -4.71 -1.82 8.87
CA HIS A 69 -3.58 -2.49 9.49
C HIS A 69 -2.78 -1.56 10.42
N SER A 70 -2.56 -0.31 10.01
CA SER A 70 -1.89 0.69 10.84
C SER A 70 -2.68 1.03 12.11
N ASN A 71 -4.00 1.04 12.03
CA ASN A 71 -4.88 1.29 13.19
C ASN A 71 -4.95 0.10 14.15
N ILE A 72 -4.87 -1.14 13.65
CA ILE A 72 -4.92 -2.34 14.48
C ILE A 72 -3.62 -2.54 15.28
N ARG A 73 -2.49 -2.09 14.76
CA ARG A 73 -1.19 -2.21 15.41
C ARG A 73 -0.62 -0.89 15.95
N SER A 74 -1.46 0.08 16.25
CA SER A 74 -1.08 1.44 16.65
C SER A 74 -0.29 1.53 17.97
N ARG A 75 0.83 0.87 18.04
CA ARG A 75 1.89 1.18 19.00
C ARG A 75 2.93 2.11 18.37
N GLY A 76 2.49 3.22 17.78
CA GLY A 76 3.37 4.28 17.31
C GLY A 76 3.71 4.30 15.85
N TYR A 77 3.02 3.52 15.02
CA TYR A 77 3.21 3.55 13.57
C TYR A 77 2.18 4.45 12.89
N GLN A 78 2.63 5.42 12.12
CA GLN A 78 1.76 6.27 11.29
C GLN A 78 2.14 6.08 9.82
N GLY A 79 1.17 5.64 9.04
CA GLY A 79 1.27 5.68 7.58
C GLY A 79 0.99 7.10 7.08
N LEU A 80 1.89 7.66 6.32
CA LEU A 80 1.69 8.93 5.62
C LEU A 80 1.39 8.62 4.16
N CYS A 81 0.21 8.95 3.72
CA CYS A 81 -0.23 8.85 2.32
C CYS A 81 -0.05 10.18 1.59
#